data_1375f0d0ad168815395ffbf181431e21
#
_entry.id   1375f0d0ad168815395ffbf181431e21
#
_cell.length_a   1.000
_cell.length_b   1.000
_cell.length_c   1.000
_cell.angle_alpha   90.00
_cell.angle_beta   90.00
_cell.angle_gamma   90.00
#
_symmetry.space_group_name_H-M   'P 1'
#
loop_
_entity.id
_entity.type
_entity.pdbx_description
1 polymer ?
#
loop_
_entity_poly.entity_id
_entity_poly.type
_entity_poly.pdbx_seq_one_letter_code
_entity_poly.pdbx_strand_id
1 'polypeptide(L)'
;MQVEVIQQLFDINYQFYQTFGDAFAATRRRVQPGIRKVLERIALEGCWLDLGCGSGALAHLWMQQERTGCYHGLDFSPVLLEEARKYIADSPQQAELDVTFMEADLLTNDWLSLLPRKKYDGVLCFAVMHHIPGYQVRLNLVQAIRSLLESGGLFVHSNWQFHKSPRLVKRVLPWSTLGINEQGLEEGDTLLDWRYALPGQSEEIGYRYVHRFSDEEFEKLARDGQFEIIETFESDGDGGQLGFYQIWRAI
;
A
#
# COMPACT_ATOMS: atom_id res chain seq x y z
N MET A 1 -20.51 4.89 2.05
CA MET A 1 -20.18 4.49 3.44
C MET A 1 -20.27 5.73 4.34
N GLN A 2 -20.77 5.60 5.60
CA GLN A 2 -20.81 6.70 6.57
C GLN A 2 -19.42 6.95 7.15
N VAL A 3 -19.13 8.20 7.56
CA VAL A 3 -17.81 8.62 8.05
C VAL A 3 -17.40 7.83 9.29
N GLU A 4 -18.34 7.54 10.18
CA GLU A 4 -18.11 6.77 11.41
C GLU A 4 -17.67 5.33 11.11
N VAL A 5 -18.24 4.71 10.07
CA VAL A 5 -17.86 3.36 9.64
C VAL A 5 -16.46 3.38 9.01
N ILE A 6 -16.16 4.38 8.16
CA ILE A 6 -14.82 4.57 7.59
C ILE A 6 -13.78 4.65 8.71
N GLN A 7 -14.04 5.47 9.74
CA GLN A 7 -13.12 5.62 10.85
C GLN A 7 -12.94 4.31 11.63
N GLN A 8 -14.02 3.57 11.91
CA GLN A 8 -13.95 2.28 12.59
C GLN A 8 -13.08 1.27 11.82
N LEU A 9 -13.23 1.20 10.49
CA LEU A 9 -12.45 0.29 9.65
C LEU A 9 -10.98 0.71 9.58
N PHE A 10 -10.72 2.01 9.53
CA PHE A 10 -9.36 2.55 9.58
C PHE A 10 -8.70 2.23 10.93
N ASP A 11 -9.40 2.44 12.03
CA ASP A 11 -8.88 2.21 13.38
C ASP A 11 -8.44 0.75 13.59
N ILE A 12 -9.11 -0.22 12.94
CA ILE A 12 -8.68 -1.63 12.95
C ILE A 12 -7.26 -1.76 12.40
N ASN A 13 -6.99 -1.18 11.23
CA ASN A 13 -5.68 -1.25 10.60
C ASN A 13 -4.66 -0.41 11.37
N TYR A 14 -5.05 0.78 11.84
CA TYR A 14 -4.17 1.64 12.64
C TYR A 14 -3.69 0.91 13.90
N GLN A 15 -4.61 0.34 14.68
CA GLN A 15 -4.28 -0.43 15.89
C GLN A 15 -3.41 -1.64 15.58
N PHE A 16 -3.70 -2.35 14.48
CA PHE A 16 -2.88 -3.47 14.04
C PHE A 16 -1.42 -3.07 13.82
N TYR A 17 -1.16 -2.02 13.07
CA TYR A 17 0.20 -1.59 12.76
C TYR A 17 0.90 -0.92 13.96
N GLN A 18 0.16 -0.27 14.86
CA GLN A 18 0.73 0.23 16.11
C GLN A 18 1.17 -0.90 17.05
N THR A 19 0.40 -1.98 17.11
CA THR A 19 0.68 -3.09 18.02
C THR A 19 1.70 -4.08 17.44
N PHE A 20 1.60 -4.37 16.14
CA PHE A 20 2.35 -5.45 15.50
C PHE A 20 3.33 -4.94 14.43
N GLY A 21 3.55 -3.63 14.32
CA GLY A 21 4.37 -3.03 13.27
C GLY A 21 5.78 -3.63 13.20
N ASP A 22 6.48 -3.78 14.33
CA ASP A 22 7.82 -4.37 14.39
C ASP A 22 7.84 -5.84 13.94
N ALA A 23 6.91 -6.64 14.45
CA ALA A 23 6.76 -8.04 14.07
C ALA A 23 6.39 -8.19 12.60
N PHE A 24 5.54 -7.30 12.10
CA PHE A 24 5.14 -7.24 10.69
C PHE A 24 6.34 -6.85 9.80
N ALA A 25 7.09 -5.81 10.16
CA ALA A 25 8.29 -5.37 9.45
C ALA A 25 9.34 -6.49 9.36
N ALA A 26 9.60 -7.19 10.47
CA ALA A 26 10.54 -8.31 10.51
C ALA A 26 10.22 -9.43 9.49
N THR A 27 8.91 -9.64 9.21
CA THR A 27 8.44 -10.64 8.23
C THR A 27 8.40 -10.11 6.80
N ARG A 28 8.58 -8.80 6.56
CA ARG A 28 8.36 -8.12 5.27
C ARG A 28 9.60 -7.43 4.69
N ARG A 29 10.80 -7.82 5.12
CA ARG A 29 12.07 -7.29 4.58
C ARG A 29 12.33 -7.67 3.12
N ARG A 30 11.55 -8.59 2.55
CA ARG A 30 11.72 -9.04 1.16
C ARG A 30 10.73 -8.31 0.26
N VAL A 31 11.25 -7.61 -0.75
CA VAL A 31 10.44 -7.07 -1.84
C VAL A 31 9.82 -8.21 -2.65
N GLN A 32 8.50 -8.14 -2.84
CA GLN A 32 7.71 -9.18 -3.51
C GLN A 32 8.12 -9.34 -4.99
N PRO A 33 7.98 -10.57 -5.55
CA PRO A 33 8.31 -10.82 -6.96
C PRO A 33 7.56 -9.91 -7.94
N GLY A 34 6.28 -9.59 -7.66
CA GLY A 34 5.48 -8.69 -8.50
C GLY A 34 6.04 -7.27 -8.53
N ILE A 35 6.51 -6.75 -7.39
CA ILE A 35 7.17 -5.43 -7.34
C ILE A 35 8.47 -5.46 -8.16
N ARG A 36 9.27 -6.53 -8.10
CA ARG A 36 10.48 -6.66 -8.92
C ARG A 36 10.16 -6.61 -10.41
N LYS A 37 9.08 -7.29 -10.85
CA LYS A 37 8.61 -7.21 -12.24
C LYS A 37 8.20 -5.80 -12.64
N VAL A 38 7.59 -5.01 -11.73
CA VAL A 38 7.29 -3.59 -11.97
C VAL A 38 8.56 -2.80 -12.17
N LEU A 39 9.58 -3.00 -11.31
CA LEU A 39 10.84 -2.26 -11.38
C LEU A 39 11.60 -2.46 -12.71
N GLU A 40 11.38 -3.60 -13.38
CA GLU A 40 11.93 -3.87 -14.72
C GLU A 40 11.22 -3.08 -15.83
N ARG A 41 10.05 -2.51 -15.57
CA ARG A 41 9.19 -1.81 -16.52
C ARG A 41 9.19 -0.30 -16.40
N ILE A 42 9.66 0.21 -15.28
CA ILE A 42 9.71 1.66 -15.00
C ILE A 42 11.13 2.20 -15.16
N ALA A 43 11.25 3.49 -15.46
CA ALA A 43 12.54 4.14 -15.68
C ALA A 43 13.43 4.04 -14.45
N LEU A 44 14.76 3.94 -14.67
CA LEU A 44 15.78 3.99 -13.62
C LEU A 44 15.98 5.40 -13.07
N GLU A 45 15.70 6.41 -13.87
CA GLU A 45 15.79 7.82 -13.51
C GLU A 45 14.40 8.39 -13.21
N GLY A 46 14.35 9.42 -12.39
CA GLY A 46 13.13 10.17 -12.11
C GLY A 46 12.78 10.26 -10.63
N CYS A 47 11.72 10.99 -10.37
CA CYS A 47 11.22 11.21 -9.02
C CYS A 47 9.95 10.40 -8.78
N TRP A 48 10.02 9.51 -7.82
CA TRP A 48 8.96 8.57 -7.49
C TRP A 48 8.43 8.75 -6.07
N LEU A 49 7.12 8.70 -5.93
CA LEU A 49 6.42 8.73 -4.64
C LEU A 49 5.93 7.31 -4.32
N ASP A 50 6.22 6.82 -3.13
CA ASP A 50 5.77 5.49 -2.64
C ASP A 50 4.79 5.68 -1.47
N LEU A 51 3.52 5.42 -1.72
CA LEU A 51 2.45 5.50 -0.73
C LEU A 51 2.32 4.17 0.02
N GLY A 52 2.51 4.24 1.35
CA GLY A 52 2.59 3.05 2.21
C GLY A 52 3.95 2.35 2.09
N CYS A 53 5.04 3.12 2.16
CA CYS A 53 6.42 2.64 1.96
C CYS A 53 6.89 1.66 3.05
N GLY A 54 6.16 1.56 4.17
CA GLY A 54 6.46 0.67 5.28
C GLY A 54 7.88 0.87 5.83
N SER A 55 8.57 -0.24 6.07
CA SER A 55 9.94 -0.26 6.60
C SER A 55 11.05 0.00 5.57
N GLY A 56 10.71 0.56 4.39
CA GLY A 56 11.68 1.01 3.40
C GLY A 56 12.35 -0.10 2.57
N ALA A 57 11.81 -1.32 2.55
CA ALA A 57 12.40 -2.42 1.77
C ALA A 57 12.49 -2.10 0.27
N LEU A 58 11.49 -1.38 -0.28
CA LEU A 58 11.52 -0.95 -1.68
C LEU A 58 12.55 0.16 -1.90
N ALA A 59 12.63 1.16 -1.01
CA ALA A 59 13.66 2.21 -1.08
C ALA A 59 15.07 1.62 -1.09
N HIS A 60 15.33 0.63 -0.22
CA HIS A 60 16.62 -0.07 -0.19
C HIS A 60 16.93 -0.79 -1.52
N LEU A 61 15.93 -1.51 -2.09
CA LEU A 61 16.11 -2.14 -3.41
C LEU A 61 16.31 -1.09 -4.50
N TRP A 62 15.65 0.08 -4.41
CA TRP A 62 15.80 1.21 -5.33
C TRP A 62 17.27 1.68 -5.38
N MET A 63 17.88 1.83 -4.19
CA MET A 63 19.31 2.15 -4.07
C MET A 63 20.20 1.05 -4.64
N GLN A 64 19.92 -0.23 -4.33
CA GLN A 64 20.69 -1.35 -4.86
C GLN A 64 20.69 -1.44 -6.40
N GLN A 65 19.66 -0.91 -7.05
CA GLN A 65 19.54 -0.84 -8.51
C GLN A 65 20.19 0.42 -9.12
N GLU A 66 20.89 1.22 -8.29
CA GLU A 66 21.58 2.45 -8.72
C GLU A 66 20.64 3.43 -9.44
N ARG A 67 19.37 3.52 -8.98
CA ARG A 67 18.37 4.44 -9.51
C ARG A 67 18.73 5.86 -9.11
N THR A 68 18.40 6.83 -9.97
CA THR A 68 18.72 8.25 -9.76
C THR A 68 17.46 9.11 -9.68
N GLY A 69 17.62 10.34 -9.16
CA GLY A 69 16.53 11.28 -8.97
C GLY A 69 16.02 11.34 -7.53
N CYS A 70 14.73 11.05 -7.27
CA CYS A 70 14.24 11.03 -5.91
C CYS A 70 13.28 9.86 -5.64
N TYR A 71 13.32 9.37 -4.41
CA TYR A 71 12.37 8.42 -3.84
C TYR A 71 11.78 9.04 -2.56
N HIS A 72 10.50 9.37 -2.60
CA HIS A 72 9.78 9.90 -1.45
C HIS A 72 8.80 8.86 -0.95
N GLY A 73 8.97 8.38 0.28
CA GLY A 73 8.11 7.38 0.91
C GLY A 73 7.18 8.00 1.94
N LEU A 74 5.90 7.65 1.89
CA LEU A 74 4.91 7.99 2.89
C LEU A 74 4.39 6.75 3.57
N ASP A 75 4.25 6.81 4.90
CA ASP A 75 3.55 5.80 5.69
C ASP A 75 2.91 6.47 6.92
N PHE A 76 1.83 5.90 7.44
CA PHE A 76 1.18 6.43 8.64
C PHE A 76 1.80 5.90 9.94
N SER A 77 2.68 4.90 9.86
CA SER A 77 3.31 4.26 11.02
C SER A 77 4.69 4.86 11.31
N PRO A 78 4.84 5.67 12.38
CA PRO A 78 6.15 6.20 12.75
C PRO A 78 7.17 5.12 13.06
N VAL A 79 6.74 3.98 13.59
CA VAL A 79 7.59 2.81 13.87
C VAL A 79 8.19 2.26 12.58
N LEU A 80 7.38 2.04 11.54
CA LEU A 80 7.87 1.57 10.25
C LEU A 80 8.80 2.58 9.57
N LEU A 81 8.48 3.87 9.66
CA LEU A 81 9.33 4.94 9.11
C LEU A 81 10.68 5.06 9.83
N GLU A 82 10.72 4.82 11.13
CA GLU A 82 12.00 4.77 11.87
C GLU A 82 12.88 3.62 11.39
N GLU A 83 12.31 2.43 11.21
CA GLU A 83 13.01 1.28 10.61
C GLU A 83 13.47 1.57 9.18
N ALA A 84 12.63 2.24 8.37
CA ALA A 84 13.01 2.64 7.01
C ALA A 84 14.24 3.57 7.01
N ARG A 85 14.25 4.59 7.88
CA ARG A 85 15.38 5.52 8.00
C ARG A 85 16.66 4.81 8.45
N LYS A 86 16.57 3.90 9.44
CA LYS A 86 17.72 3.08 9.88
C LYS A 86 18.24 2.23 8.73
N TYR A 87 17.33 1.55 8.00
CA TYR A 87 17.71 0.65 6.91
C TYR A 87 18.44 1.38 5.78
N ILE A 88 18.01 2.62 5.46
CA ILE A 88 18.67 3.43 4.44
C ILE A 88 19.98 4.03 4.95
N ALA A 89 20.07 4.44 6.23
CA ALA A 89 21.30 4.98 6.83
C ALA A 89 22.44 3.95 6.83
N ASP A 90 22.12 2.68 6.98
CA ASP A 90 23.10 1.57 6.95
C ASP A 90 23.50 1.17 5.51
N SER A 91 22.87 1.76 4.49
CA SER A 91 23.12 1.47 3.08
C SER A 91 24.18 2.42 2.49
N PRO A 92 24.96 1.98 1.49
CA PRO A 92 25.86 2.88 0.78
C PRO A 92 25.10 4.07 0.19
N GLN A 93 25.49 5.28 0.56
CA GLN A 93 24.86 6.49 0.06
C GLN A 93 25.14 6.67 -1.43
N GLN A 94 24.12 7.06 -2.18
CA GLN A 94 24.23 7.39 -3.60
C GLN A 94 24.07 8.91 -3.77
N ALA A 95 25.06 9.54 -4.38
CA ALA A 95 25.09 11.00 -4.54
C ALA A 95 23.96 11.55 -5.45
N GLU A 96 23.39 10.69 -6.29
CA GLU A 96 22.41 11.07 -7.31
C GLU A 96 20.96 10.65 -6.95
N LEU A 97 20.74 10.11 -5.76
CA LEU A 97 19.42 9.70 -5.28
C LEU A 97 19.06 10.39 -3.96
N ASP A 98 18.02 11.19 -3.97
CA ASP A 98 17.39 11.74 -2.76
C ASP A 98 16.32 10.79 -2.21
N VAL A 99 16.52 10.29 -0.99
CA VAL A 99 15.55 9.41 -0.31
C VAL A 99 15.00 10.12 0.93
N THR A 100 13.70 10.35 0.93
CA THR A 100 13.00 11.03 2.04
C THR A 100 11.79 10.23 2.50
N PHE A 101 11.58 10.14 3.82
CA PHE A 101 10.40 9.50 4.42
C PHE A 101 9.59 10.47 5.25
N MET A 102 8.27 10.46 5.06
CA MET A 102 7.30 11.36 5.70
C MET A 102 6.16 10.57 6.32
N GLU A 103 5.74 10.98 7.52
CA GLU A 103 4.56 10.43 8.17
C GLU A 103 3.30 11.08 7.58
N ALA A 104 2.36 10.26 7.12
CA ALA A 104 1.15 10.76 6.46
C ALA A 104 -0.01 9.76 6.54
N ASP A 105 -1.21 10.29 6.79
CA ASP A 105 -2.48 9.58 6.67
C ASP A 105 -3.06 9.80 5.26
N LEU A 106 -3.32 8.70 4.54
CA LEU A 106 -3.87 8.72 3.18
C LEU A 106 -5.41 8.82 3.13
N LEU A 107 -6.10 8.82 4.27
CA LEU A 107 -7.55 9.00 4.32
C LEU A 107 -8.00 10.43 3.99
N THR A 108 -7.14 11.41 4.24
CA THR A 108 -7.36 12.82 3.90
C THR A 108 -6.42 13.23 2.76
N ASN A 109 -6.55 14.46 2.26
CA ASN A 109 -5.61 14.98 1.26
C ASN A 109 -4.52 15.87 1.88
N ASP A 110 -4.41 15.93 3.20
CA ASP A 110 -3.45 16.81 3.89
C ASP A 110 -2.00 16.41 3.61
N TRP A 111 -1.76 15.13 3.34
CA TRP A 111 -0.45 14.61 2.96
C TRP A 111 0.15 15.27 1.71
N LEU A 112 -0.67 15.83 0.82
CA LEU A 112 -0.19 16.57 -0.36
C LEU A 112 0.66 17.79 0.04
N SER A 113 0.36 18.42 1.17
CA SER A 113 1.10 19.58 1.69
C SER A 113 2.49 19.23 2.24
N LEU A 114 2.73 17.96 2.58
CA LEU A 114 4.00 17.45 3.09
C LEU A 114 5.02 17.19 1.99
N LEU A 115 4.56 17.07 0.74
CA LEU A 115 5.40 16.66 -0.37
C LEU A 115 6.39 17.76 -0.76
N PRO A 116 7.70 17.43 -0.89
CA PRO A 116 8.71 18.39 -1.30
C PRO A 116 8.61 18.79 -2.78
N ARG A 117 7.80 18.07 -3.54
CA ARG A 117 7.57 18.30 -4.98
C ARG A 117 6.09 18.35 -5.31
N LYS A 118 5.76 19.14 -6.34
CA LYS A 118 4.39 19.23 -6.87
C LYS A 118 4.09 18.17 -7.93
N LYS A 119 5.12 17.64 -8.58
CA LYS A 119 5.00 16.66 -9.66
C LYS A 119 6.04 15.55 -9.54
N TYR A 120 5.62 14.36 -9.93
CA TYR A 120 6.39 13.12 -9.93
C TYR A 120 6.30 12.43 -11.29
N ASP A 121 7.32 11.67 -11.65
CA ASP A 121 7.32 10.82 -12.84
C ASP A 121 6.42 9.60 -12.65
N GLY A 122 6.28 9.15 -11.40
CA GLY A 122 5.36 8.09 -11.04
C GLY A 122 5.03 8.03 -9.56
N VAL A 123 3.91 7.35 -9.27
CA VAL A 123 3.45 7.04 -7.91
C VAL A 123 3.30 5.53 -7.77
N LEU A 124 3.87 4.99 -6.70
CA LEU A 124 3.78 3.60 -6.30
C LEU A 124 2.81 3.47 -5.11
N CYS A 125 2.03 2.38 -5.07
CA CYS A 125 1.08 2.13 -3.98
C CYS A 125 0.89 0.61 -3.83
N PHE A 126 1.86 -0.06 -3.24
CA PHE A 126 1.86 -1.51 -3.16
C PHE A 126 1.24 -2.03 -1.87
N ALA A 127 0.19 -2.83 -2.00
CA ALA A 127 -0.54 -3.43 -0.89
C ALA A 127 -1.13 -2.41 0.10
N VAL A 128 -1.65 -1.29 -0.39
CA VAL A 128 -2.21 -0.19 0.42
C VAL A 128 -3.69 0.06 0.13
N MET A 129 -4.10 0.23 -1.14
CA MET A 129 -5.45 0.66 -1.48
C MET A 129 -6.55 -0.23 -0.90
N HIS A 130 -6.29 -1.51 -0.75
CA HIS A 130 -7.23 -2.44 -0.11
C HIS A 130 -7.38 -2.25 1.42
N HIS A 131 -6.57 -1.36 2.02
CA HIS A 131 -6.73 -0.93 3.41
C HIS A 131 -7.47 0.41 3.54
N ILE A 132 -7.83 1.04 2.43
CA ILE A 132 -8.57 2.31 2.40
C ILE A 132 -10.08 2.03 2.33
N PRO A 133 -10.85 2.31 3.40
CA PRO A 133 -12.27 2.02 3.43
C PRO A 133 -13.08 3.07 2.64
N GLY A 134 -14.08 2.58 1.92
CA GLY A 134 -15.04 3.42 1.20
C GLY A 134 -14.57 3.86 -0.19
N TYR A 135 -15.42 3.57 -1.20
CA TYR A 135 -15.15 3.91 -2.60
C TYR A 135 -14.78 5.39 -2.80
N GLN A 136 -15.50 6.31 -2.14
CA GLN A 136 -15.22 7.74 -2.31
C GLN A 136 -13.84 8.14 -1.77
N VAL A 137 -13.38 7.53 -0.67
CA VAL A 137 -12.05 7.79 -0.11
C VAL A 137 -10.98 7.26 -1.07
N ARG A 138 -11.17 6.05 -1.60
CA ARG A 138 -10.28 5.48 -2.64
C ARG A 138 -10.23 6.35 -3.89
N LEU A 139 -11.38 6.86 -4.36
CA LEU A 139 -11.45 7.75 -5.51
C LEU A 139 -10.74 9.08 -5.22
N ASN A 140 -10.93 9.67 -4.05
CA ASN A 140 -10.23 10.90 -3.66
C ASN A 140 -8.70 10.70 -3.65
N LEU A 141 -8.23 9.56 -3.12
CA LEU A 141 -6.81 9.20 -3.18
C LEU A 141 -6.30 9.09 -4.62
N VAL A 142 -7.03 8.39 -5.49
CA VAL A 142 -6.67 8.25 -6.92
C VAL A 142 -6.63 9.61 -7.63
N GLN A 143 -7.58 10.51 -7.35
CA GLN A 143 -7.60 11.87 -7.91
C GLN A 143 -6.46 12.73 -7.35
N ALA A 144 -6.12 12.59 -6.07
CA ALA A 144 -4.96 13.24 -5.48
C ALA A 144 -3.66 12.76 -6.16
N ILE A 145 -3.50 11.45 -6.37
CA ILE A 145 -2.38 10.88 -7.13
C ILE A 145 -2.35 11.47 -8.55
N ARG A 146 -3.49 11.52 -9.24
CA ARG A 146 -3.57 12.11 -10.58
C ARG A 146 -3.06 13.57 -10.62
N SER A 147 -3.36 14.33 -9.59
CA SER A 147 -2.92 15.73 -9.50
C SER A 147 -1.39 15.88 -9.40
N LEU A 148 -0.69 14.84 -8.95
CA LEU A 148 0.77 14.80 -8.80
C LEU A 148 1.50 14.36 -10.09
N LEU A 149 0.78 13.90 -11.10
CA LEU A 149 1.37 13.36 -12.32
C LEU A 149 1.11 14.32 -13.49
N GLU A 150 2.11 14.45 -14.37
CA GLU A 150 1.88 15.01 -15.72
C GLU A 150 1.16 13.97 -16.58
N SER A 151 0.63 14.40 -17.76
CA SER A 151 0.10 13.45 -18.74
C SER A 151 1.18 12.45 -19.14
N GLY A 152 0.83 11.18 -19.11
CA GLY A 152 1.77 10.06 -19.36
C GLY A 152 2.51 9.56 -18.12
N GLY A 153 2.45 10.27 -16.98
CA GLY A 153 3.00 9.79 -15.71
C GLY A 153 2.30 8.50 -15.23
N LEU A 154 3.01 7.70 -14.46
CA LEU A 154 2.54 6.36 -14.07
C LEU A 154 2.01 6.31 -12.64
N PHE A 155 0.87 5.67 -12.46
CA PHE A 155 0.40 5.18 -11.17
C PHE A 155 0.47 3.66 -11.17
N VAL A 156 1.31 3.09 -10.30
CA VAL A 156 1.52 1.64 -10.21
C VAL A 156 1.11 1.15 -8.84
N HIS A 157 0.20 0.20 -8.80
CA HIS A 157 -0.29 -0.31 -7.53
C HIS A 157 -0.47 -1.83 -7.51
N SER A 158 -0.56 -2.38 -6.31
CA SER A 158 -0.97 -3.76 -6.11
C SER A 158 -1.99 -3.89 -4.98
N ASN A 159 -2.85 -4.90 -5.13
CA ASN A 159 -3.88 -5.21 -4.16
C ASN A 159 -3.91 -6.69 -3.84
N TRP A 160 -4.32 -7.02 -2.64
CA TRP A 160 -4.36 -8.39 -2.15
C TRP A 160 -5.55 -9.16 -2.72
N GLN A 161 -5.27 -10.32 -3.29
CA GLN A 161 -6.27 -11.32 -3.66
C GLN A 161 -6.33 -12.44 -2.60
N PHE A 162 -6.58 -12.07 -1.34
CA PHE A 162 -6.59 -13.03 -0.23
C PHE A 162 -7.58 -14.18 -0.46
N HIS A 163 -8.65 -13.95 -1.20
CA HIS A 163 -9.66 -14.94 -1.57
C HIS A 163 -9.11 -16.08 -2.46
N LYS A 164 -7.99 -15.86 -3.14
CA LYS A 164 -7.26 -16.89 -3.93
C LYS A 164 -6.32 -17.75 -3.07
N SER A 165 -6.17 -17.42 -1.78
CA SER A 165 -5.36 -18.20 -0.85
C SER A 165 -6.23 -18.97 0.14
N PRO A 166 -6.33 -20.31 0.05
CA PRO A 166 -7.11 -21.12 1.00
C PRO A 166 -6.69 -20.90 2.46
N ARG A 167 -5.41 -20.56 2.70
CA ARG A 167 -4.90 -20.22 4.03
C ARG A 167 -5.48 -18.93 4.54
N LEU A 168 -5.60 -17.88 3.70
CA LEU A 168 -6.11 -16.58 4.09
C LEU A 168 -7.63 -16.58 4.19
N VAL A 169 -8.33 -17.34 3.35
CA VAL A 169 -9.80 -17.51 3.46
C VAL A 169 -10.21 -18.07 4.82
N LYS A 170 -9.40 -18.97 5.39
CA LYS A 170 -9.63 -19.49 6.76
C LYS A 170 -9.43 -18.47 7.88
N ARG A 171 -8.90 -17.30 7.54
CA ARG A 171 -8.66 -16.17 8.46
C ARG A 171 -9.77 -15.12 8.42
N VAL A 172 -10.75 -15.30 7.54
CA VAL A 172 -11.92 -14.41 7.44
C VAL A 172 -12.77 -14.60 8.68
N LEU A 173 -13.14 -13.49 9.30
CA LEU A 173 -13.97 -13.45 10.50
C LEU A 173 -15.26 -12.69 10.22
N PRO A 174 -16.37 -13.05 10.92
CA PRO A 174 -17.57 -12.25 10.85
C PRO A 174 -17.36 -10.89 11.55
N TRP A 175 -17.99 -9.84 11.03
CA TRP A 175 -17.90 -8.49 11.57
C TRP A 175 -18.43 -8.36 13.01
N SER A 176 -19.33 -9.27 13.40
CA SER A 176 -19.81 -9.39 14.80
C SER A 176 -18.67 -9.65 15.80
N THR A 177 -17.51 -10.16 15.36
CA THR A 177 -16.30 -10.33 16.20
C THR A 177 -15.87 -9.00 16.83
N LEU A 178 -16.06 -7.88 16.11
CA LEU A 178 -15.73 -6.53 16.57
C LEU A 178 -16.99 -5.68 16.84
N GLY A 179 -18.18 -6.27 16.82
CA GLY A 179 -19.44 -5.56 17.03
C GLY A 179 -19.81 -4.58 15.92
N ILE A 180 -19.25 -4.74 14.72
CA ILE A 180 -19.51 -3.87 13.57
C ILE A 180 -20.76 -4.36 12.84
N ASN A 181 -21.65 -3.41 12.48
CA ASN A 181 -22.85 -3.69 11.70
C ASN A 181 -22.51 -3.75 10.21
N GLU A 182 -22.82 -4.87 9.57
CA GLU A 182 -22.56 -5.11 8.15
C GLU A 182 -23.36 -4.22 7.20
N GLN A 183 -24.48 -3.64 7.64
CA GLN A 183 -25.31 -2.76 6.80
C GLN A 183 -24.62 -1.47 6.32
N GLY A 184 -23.53 -1.07 6.97
CA GLY A 184 -22.73 0.10 6.59
C GLY A 184 -21.55 -0.21 5.68
N LEU A 185 -21.27 -1.49 5.40
CA LEU A 185 -20.10 -1.96 4.68
C LEU A 185 -20.35 -2.03 3.17
N GLU A 186 -19.26 -1.97 2.41
CA GLU A 186 -19.30 -2.20 0.97
C GLU A 186 -19.14 -3.69 0.65
N GLU A 187 -19.61 -4.10 -0.52
CA GLU A 187 -19.31 -5.43 -1.04
C GLU A 187 -17.78 -5.60 -1.20
N GLY A 188 -17.24 -6.66 -0.62
CA GLY A 188 -15.79 -6.89 -0.63
C GLY A 188 -15.09 -6.52 0.68
N ASP A 189 -15.71 -5.72 1.54
CA ASP A 189 -15.16 -5.42 2.86
C ASP A 189 -15.05 -6.70 3.70
N THR A 190 -13.87 -6.95 4.24
CA THR A 190 -13.56 -8.21 4.89
C THR A 190 -12.69 -7.97 6.13
N LEU A 191 -13.03 -8.66 7.22
CA LEU A 191 -12.22 -8.72 8.43
C LEU A 191 -11.36 -9.98 8.40
N LEU A 192 -10.05 -9.82 8.56
CA LEU A 192 -9.08 -10.91 8.65
C LEU A 192 -8.39 -10.91 10.01
N ASP A 193 -8.18 -12.10 10.60
CA ASP A 193 -7.24 -12.23 11.70
C ASP A 193 -5.79 -12.33 11.20
N TRP A 194 -4.88 -11.92 12.04
CA TRP A 194 -3.46 -12.18 11.92
C TRP A 194 -2.96 -12.72 13.26
N ARG A 195 -2.24 -13.83 13.22
CA ARG A 195 -1.78 -14.51 14.41
C ARG A 195 -0.27 -14.54 14.45
N TYR A 196 0.26 -14.15 15.58
CA TYR A 196 1.68 -14.07 15.84
C TYR A 196 2.01 -14.74 17.16
N ALA A 197 3.02 -15.56 17.15
CA ALA A 197 3.59 -16.14 18.37
C ALA A 197 5.10 -16.15 18.27
N LEU A 198 5.77 -15.61 19.27
CA LEU A 198 7.19 -15.86 19.47
C LEU A 198 7.38 -17.22 20.16
N PRO A 199 8.52 -17.91 19.93
CA PRO A 199 8.80 -19.16 20.61
C PRO A 199 8.67 -19.02 22.14
N GLY A 200 7.79 -19.83 22.74
CA GLY A 200 7.55 -19.84 24.18
C GLY A 200 6.55 -18.78 24.70
N GLN A 201 5.92 -18.02 23.80
CA GLN A 201 4.86 -17.06 24.15
C GLN A 201 3.48 -17.52 23.67
N SER A 202 2.42 -16.99 24.30
CA SER A 202 1.04 -17.18 23.82
C SER A 202 0.83 -16.52 22.47
N GLU A 203 -0.04 -17.11 21.64
CA GLU A 203 -0.43 -16.52 20.35
C GLU A 203 -1.19 -15.21 20.57
N GLU A 204 -0.73 -14.14 19.92
CA GLU A 204 -1.42 -12.87 19.86
C GLU A 204 -2.23 -12.76 18.56
N ILE A 205 -3.40 -12.14 18.64
CA ILE A 205 -4.31 -12.00 17.50
C ILE A 205 -4.48 -10.52 17.20
N GLY A 206 -4.11 -10.14 15.98
CA GLY A 206 -4.40 -8.84 15.40
C GLY A 206 -5.54 -8.94 14.38
N TYR A 207 -6.27 -7.86 14.19
CA TYR A 207 -7.34 -7.78 13.21
C TYR A 207 -6.96 -6.81 12.11
N ARG A 208 -7.36 -7.12 10.85
CA ARG A 208 -7.14 -6.25 9.70
C ARG A 208 -8.41 -6.13 8.87
N TYR A 209 -8.73 -4.91 8.53
CA TYR A 209 -9.69 -4.60 7.47
C TYR A 209 -9.00 -4.75 6.12
N VAL A 210 -9.65 -5.42 5.17
CA VAL A 210 -9.21 -5.54 3.79
C VAL A 210 -10.43 -5.44 2.86
N HIS A 211 -10.35 -4.60 1.85
CA HIS A 211 -11.33 -4.54 0.78
C HIS A 211 -10.91 -5.41 -0.40
N ARG A 212 -11.81 -6.29 -0.85
CA ARG A 212 -11.63 -7.08 -2.07
C ARG A 212 -12.21 -6.32 -3.24
N PHE A 213 -11.34 -5.83 -4.09
CA PHE A 213 -11.73 -5.16 -5.33
C PHE A 213 -12.38 -6.13 -6.34
N SER A 214 -13.33 -5.64 -7.12
CA SER A 214 -13.75 -6.24 -8.38
C SER A 214 -13.03 -5.58 -9.57
N ASP A 215 -13.04 -6.24 -10.73
CA ASP A 215 -12.47 -5.68 -11.96
C ASP A 215 -13.22 -4.40 -12.38
N GLU A 216 -14.55 -4.39 -12.22
CA GLU A 216 -15.41 -3.24 -12.52
C GLU A 216 -15.08 -2.04 -11.62
N GLU A 217 -14.70 -2.29 -10.35
CA GLU A 217 -14.31 -1.21 -9.46
C GLU A 217 -12.97 -0.60 -9.87
N PHE A 218 -11.99 -1.40 -10.28
CA PHE A 218 -10.73 -0.88 -10.82
C PHE A 218 -10.94 -0.07 -12.09
N GLU A 219 -11.74 -0.56 -13.03
CA GLU A 219 -12.08 0.18 -14.26
C GLU A 219 -12.78 1.51 -13.94
N LYS A 220 -13.67 1.50 -12.96
CA LYS A 220 -14.38 2.69 -12.53
C LYS A 220 -13.44 3.69 -11.86
N LEU A 221 -12.56 3.25 -10.94
CA LEU A 221 -11.57 4.10 -10.28
C LEU A 221 -10.59 4.72 -11.28
N ALA A 222 -10.10 3.93 -12.25
CA ALA A 222 -9.21 4.42 -13.30
C ALA A 222 -9.89 5.51 -14.13
N ARG A 223 -11.09 5.25 -14.64
CA ARG A 223 -11.86 6.21 -15.46
C ARG A 223 -12.18 7.49 -14.66
N ASP A 224 -12.73 7.36 -13.46
CA ASP A 224 -13.17 8.50 -12.65
C ASP A 224 -11.96 9.29 -12.08
N GLY A 225 -10.79 8.63 -12.01
CA GLY A 225 -9.50 9.20 -11.65
C GLY A 225 -8.70 9.76 -12.83
N GLN A 226 -9.20 9.68 -14.08
CA GLN A 226 -8.51 10.12 -15.28
C GLN A 226 -7.22 9.34 -15.57
N PHE A 227 -7.31 8.02 -15.53
CA PHE A 227 -6.24 7.09 -15.88
C PHE A 227 -6.68 6.09 -16.94
N GLU A 228 -5.72 5.64 -17.74
CA GLU A 228 -5.81 4.47 -18.62
C GLU A 228 -5.08 3.28 -17.95
N ILE A 229 -5.73 2.13 -17.86
CA ILE A 229 -5.08 0.89 -17.40
C ILE A 229 -4.26 0.33 -18.55
N ILE A 230 -2.93 0.35 -18.46
CA ILE A 230 -2.05 -0.08 -19.55
C ILE A 230 -1.50 -1.50 -19.35
N GLU A 231 -1.45 -1.99 -18.13
CA GLU A 231 -1.02 -3.37 -17.83
C GLU A 231 -1.71 -3.89 -16.58
N THR A 232 -2.04 -5.18 -16.60
CA THR A 232 -2.55 -5.93 -15.45
C THR A 232 -1.89 -7.28 -15.40
N PHE A 233 -1.43 -7.71 -14.22
CA PHE A 233 -0.86 -9.04 -14.01
C PHE A 233 -1.01 -9.50 -12.57
N GLU A 234 -0.90 -10.81 -12.38
CA GLU A 234 -0.87 -11.43 -11.05
C GLU A 234 0.56 -11.88 -10.70
N SER A 235 0.87 -11.89 -9.41
CA SER A 235 2.14 -12.38 -8.86
C SER A 235 1.98 -12.72 -7.38
N ASP A 236 3.06 -13.12 -6.75
CA ASP A 236 3.19 -13.32 -5.31
C ASP A 236 2.42 -14.51 -4.72
N GLY A 237 2.82 -14.93 -3.52
CA GLY A 237 2.31 -16.13 -2.88
C GLY A 237 2.75 -17.41 -3.57
N ASP A 238 2.40 -18.57 -2.97
CA ASP A 238 2.83 -19.87 -3.47
C ASP A 238 2.22 -20.20 -4.86
N GLY A 239 1.03 -19.66 -5.15
CA GLY A 239 0.35 -19.84 -6.44
C GLY A 239 0.60 -18.73 -7.46
N GLY A 240 1.40 -17.70 -7.14
CA GLY A 240 1.66 -16.57 -8.04
C GLY A 240 0.45 -15.66 -8.28
N GLN A 241 -0.58 -15.72 -7.43
CA GLN A 241 -1.85 -15.01 -7.64
C GLN A 241 -2.29 -14.19 -6.42
N LEU A 242 -1.44 -14.06 -5.39
CA LEU A 242 -1.82 -13.37 -4.16
C LEU A 242 -1.85 -11.85 -4.33
N GLY A 243 -1.02 -11.31 -5.21
CA GLY A 243 -0.95 -9.89 -5.56
C GLY A 243 -1.54 -9.66 -6.96
N PHE A 244 -2.47 -8.73 -7.07
CA PHE A 244 -3.02 -8.21 -8.32
C PHE A 244 -2.36 -6.85 -8.57
N TYR A 245 -1.65 -6.73 -9.68
CA TYR A 245 -0.84 -5.57 -10.05
C TYR A 245 -1.44 -4.87 -11.24
N GLN A 246 -1.46 -3.53 -11.19
CA GLN A 246 -1.86 -2.70 -12.33
C GLN A 246 -0.87 -1.54 -12.51
N ILE A 247 -0.63 -1.19 -13.76
CA ILE A 247 0.06 0.02 -14.18
C ILE A 247 -0.97 0.88 -14.90
N TRP A 248 -1.18 2.08 -14.36
CA TRP A 248 -2.09 3.07 -14.92
C TRP A 248 -1.29 4.26 -15.45
N ARG A 249 -1.74 4.82 -16.57
CA ARG A 249 -1.16 6.00 -17.18
C ARG A 249 -2.09 7.19 -16.99
N ALA A 250 -1.57 8.32 -16.53
CA ALA A 250 -2.31 9.58 -16.43
C ALA A 250 -2.70 10.10 -17.83
N ILE A 251 -3.99 10.38 -18.03
CA ILE A 251 -4.54 10.93 -19.28
C ILE A 251 -4.41 12.46 -19.29
#